data_d91a7bbe83b3a4e9341c362e3f331270
#
_entry.id   d91a7bbe83b3a4e9341c362e3f331270
#
_cell.length_a   1.000
_cell.length_b   1.000
_cell.length_c   1.000
_cell.angle_alpha   90.00
_cell.angle_beta   90.00
_cell.angle_gamma   90.00
#
_symmetry.space_group_name_H-M   'P 1'
#
loop_
_entity.id
_entity.type
_entity.pdbx_description
1 polymer ?
#
loop_
_entity_poly.entity_id
_entity_poly.type
_entity_poly.pdbx_seq_one_letter_code
_entity_poly.pdbx_strand_id
1 'polypeptide(L)'
;MKKVLVVLTNTLTYGAINRPTGLWLGEATEFVAEMAKANIPVDYISPKGGFVPLDPRGMKYVTDPIMSVYKQPDFIRRALTSSLKPSQVDPNDYQAIYYAGGHGVMWDFPNNTELQTIAARIYQGGGYITSVCHGVAGLLNIRDAQGHYLIAGKNITGFTTAEEILAGKKSSVPFLNQVEVEKRGGHFVKKRAYKEFVIQDGQLITGQNPFSAKAVAKQLIQAIGK
;
A
#
# COMPACT_ATOMS: atom_id res chain seq x y z
N MET A 1 13.09 -18.03 5.79
CA MET A 1 12.32 -17.41 4.68
C MET A 1 12.11 -15.95 5.03
N LYS A 2 12.45 -15.02 4.10
CA LYS A 2 12.22 -13.58 4.33
C LYS A 2 10.73 -13.29 4.34
N LYS A 3 10.32 -12.32 5.15
CA LYS A 3 8.94 -11.87 5.35
C LYS A 3 8.51 -10.86 4.28
N VAL A 4 7.23 -10.50 4.29
CA VAL A 4 6.69 -9.33 3.59
C VAL A 4 6.26 -8.29 4.63
N LEU A 5 6.65 -7.04 4.43
CA LEU A 5 6.30 -5.93 5.31
C LEU A 5 5.05 -5.23 4.77
N VAL A 6 3.96 -5.24 5.53
CA VAL A 6 2.69 -4.61 5.17
C VAL A 6 2.59 -3.25 5.85
N VAL A 7 2.52 -2.19 5.05
CA VAL A 7 2.45 -0.79 5.53
C VAL A 7 1.00 -0.33 5.60
N LEU A 8 0.60 0.16 6.77
CA LEU A 8 -0.75 0.62 7.11
C LEU A 8 -0.70 2.08 7.57
N THR A 9 -1.81 2.81 7.45
CA THR A 9 -1.89 4.23 7.84
C THR A 9 -2.31 4.42 9.30
N ASN A 10 -1.82 5.51 9.92
CA ASN A 10 -2.33 6.01 11.20
C ASN A 10 -3.29 7.20 11.04
N THR A 11 -3.60 7.63 9.83
CA THR A 11 -4.43 8.82 9.58
C THR A 11 -5.90 8.52 9.78
N LEU A 12 -6.54 9.28 10.68
CA LEU A 12 -7.94 9.11 11.10
C LEU A 12 -8.94 9.91 10.26
N THR A 13 -8.51 11.05 9.70
CA THR A 13 -9.40 12.00 9.03
C THR A 13 -8.80 12.53 7.74
N TYR A 14 -9.62 13.13 6.89
CA TYR A 14 -9.20 13.84 5.68
C TYR A 14 -8.52 15.18 6.03
N GLY A 15 -7.28 15.13 6.53
CA GLY A 15 -6.56 16.33 6.95
C GLY A 15 -7.35 17.18 7.96
N ALA A 16 -7.56 18.45 7.63
CA ALA A 16 -8.35 19.37 8.45
C ALA A 16 -9.88 19.13 8.37
N ILE A 17 -10.34 18.32 7.42
CA ILE A 17 -11.75 17.99 7.28
C ILE A 17 -12.09 16.91 8.31
N ASN A 18 -12.99 17.21 9.26
CA ASN A 18 -13.41 16.25 10.28
C ASN A 18 -14.34 15.16 9.71
N ARG A 19 -13.83 14.39 8.75
CA ARG A 19 -14.48 13.21 8.19
C ARG A 19 -13.56 12.02 8.38
N PRO A 20 -14.09 10.87 8.83
CA PRO A 20 -13.26 9.69 9.08
C PRO A 20 -12.71 9.10 7.78
N THR A 21 -11.48 8.61 7.84
CA THR A 21 -10.79 7.81 6.84
C THR A 21 -9.90 6.79 7.55
N GLY A 22 -9.02 6.12 6.84
CA GLY A 22 -8.11 5.12 7.37
C GLY A 22 -7.70 4.11 6.34
N LEU A 23 -7.35 2.93 6.81
CA LEU A 23 -7.06 1.75 6.01
C LEU A 23 -8.32 1.23 5.31
N TRP A 24 -8.21 0.92 4.01
CA TRP A 24 -9.22 0.14 3.32
C TRP A 24 -9.05 -1.33 3.67
N LEU A 25 -9.92 -1.86 4.52
CA LEU A 25 -9.76 -3.18 5.15
C LEU A 25 -9.49 -4.31 4.15
N GLY A 26 -10.25 -4.36 3.05
CA GLY A 26 -10.09 -5.41 2.03
C GLY A 26 -8.69 -5.45 1.42
N GLU A 27 -8.04 -4.31 1.25
CA GLU A 27 -6.71 -4.25 0.64
C GLU A 27 -5.64 -4.91 1.51
N ALA A 28 -5.73 -4.78 2.82
CA ALA A 28 -4.81 -5.47 3.73
C ALA A 28 -5.17 -6.96 3.86
N THR A 29 -6.45 -7.27 4.09
CA THR A 29 -6.88 -8.64 4.41
C THR A 29 -6.79 -9.58 3.21
N GLU A 30 -7.16 -9.14 2.01
CA GLU A 30 -7.04 -9.96 0.80
C GLU A 30 -5.58 -10.25 0.45
N PHE A 31 -4.70 -9.24 0.59
CA PHE A 31 -3.26 -9.42 0.39
C PHE A 31 -2.70 -10.45 1.38
N VAL A 32 -2.97 -10.26 2.66
CA VAL A 32 -2.48 -11.14 3.75
C VAL A 32 -3.02 -12.56 3.62
N ALA A 33 -4.27 -12.73 3.19
CA ALA A 33 -4.85 -14.05 2.93
C ALA A 33 -4.08 -14.82 1.84
N GLU A 34 -3.65 -14.17 0.77
CA GLU A 34 -2.84 -14.80 -0.27
C GLU A 34 -1.42 -15.12 0.24
N MET A 35 -0.81 -14.22 1.04
CA MET A 35 0.49 -14.51 1.68
C MET A 35 0.41 -15.75 2.58
N ALA A 36 -0.65 -15.85 3.39
CA ALA A 36 -0.87 -17.00 4.26
C ALA A 36 -1.01 -18.31 3.48
N LYS A 37 -1.75 -18.32 2.37
CA LYS A 37 -1.87 -19.50 1.48
C LYS A 37 -0.54 -19.93 0.89
N ALA A 38 0.36 -18.99 0.64
CA ALA A 38 1.70 -19.25 0.12
C ALA A 38 2.73 -19.55 1.24
N ASN A 39 2.30 -19.60 2.50
CA ASN A 39 3.16 -19.75 3.68
C ASN A 39 4.25 -18.66 3.76
N ILE A 40 3.93 -17.42 3.36
CA ILE A 40 4.80 -16.26 3.45
C ILE A 40 4.43 -15.47 4.69
N PRO A 41 5.32 -15.36 5.68
CA PRO A 41 5.04 -14.60 6.90
C PRO A 41 5.01 -13.10 6.60
N VAL A 42 4.15 -12.38 7.35
CA VAL A 42 4.00 -10.92 7.24
C VAL A 42 4.22 -10.25 8.58
N ASP A 43 4.76 -9.04 8.54
CA ASP A 43 4.74 -8.09 9.64
C ASP A 43 3.99 -6.83 9.22
N TYR A 44 3.42 -6.12 10.20
CA TYR A 44 2.64 -4.91 9.97
C TYR A 44 3.33 -3.71 10.58
N ILE A 45 3.47 -2.66 9.77
CA ILE A 45 4.10 -1.41 10.17
C ILE A 45 3.17 -0.24 9.83
N SER A 46 3.21 0.81 10.63
CA SER A 46 2.61 2.09 10.28
C SER A 46 3.54 3.25 10.62
N PRO A 47 3.36 4.45 10.04
CA PRO A 47 4.24 5.61 10.25
C PRO A 47 4.57 5.92 11.72
N LYS A 48 3.60 5.73 12.60
CA LYS A 48 3.75 6.01 14.05
C LYS A 48 3.76 4.75 14.92
N GLY A 49 3.48 3.59 14.31
CA GLY A 49 3.16 2.38 15.06
C GLY A 49 1.81 2.45 15.78
N GLY A 50 1.43 1.37 16.45
CA GLY A 50 0.22 1.31 17.26
C GLY A 50 -1.07 1.21 16.45
N PHE A 51 -2.04 2.04 16.78
CA PHE A 51 -3.40 1.96 16.25
C PHE A 51 -3.50 2.36 14.78
N VAL A 52 -4.21 1.52 14.01
CA VAL A 52 -4.54 1.71 12.59
C VAL A 52 -6.05 1.89 12.43
N PRO A 53 -6.54 3.06 12.04
CA PRO A 53 -7.96 3.30 11.82
C PRO A 53 -8.45 2.63 10.54
N LEU A 54 -9.70 2.18 10.52
CA LEU A 54 -10.35 1.67 9.32
C LEU A 54 -11.16 2.78 8.62
N ASP A 55 -11.11 2.82 7.30
CA ASP A 55 -11.98 3.69 6.53
C ASP A 55 -13.41 3.14 6.56
N PRO A 56 -14.40 3.86 7.12
CA PRO A 56 -15.76 3.35 7.29
C PRO A 56 -16.47 3.06 5.94
N ARG A 57 -16.01 3.67 4.84
CA ARG A 57 -16.57 3.39 3.51
C ARG A 57 -16.16 2.02 3.00
N GLY A 58 -14.98 1.53 3.39
CA GLY A 58 -14.49 0.19 3.07
C GLY A 58 -15.36 -0.91 3.66
N MET A 59 -16.04 -0.64 4.78
CA MET A 59 -16.90 -1.62 5.46
C MET A 59 -18.10 -2.06 4.63
N LYS A 60 -18.53 -1.25 3.65
CA LYS A 60 -19.60 -1.61 2.72
C LYS A 60 -19.21 -2.70 1.71
N TYR A 61 -17.92 -2.95 1.55
CA TYR A 61 -17.34 -3.90 0.61
C TYR A 61 -16.74 -5.13 1.30
N VAL A 62 -17.02 -5.29 2.59
CA VAL A 62 -16.55 -6.43 3.37
C VAL A 62 -17.31 -7.69 2.95
N THR A 63 -16.55 -8.71 2.56
CA THR A 63 -17.03 -10.05 2.24
C THR A 63 -16.65 -11.04 3.34
N ASP A 64 -17.21 -12.26 3.32
CA ASP A 64 -16.86 -13.29 4.31
C ASP A 64 -15.36 -13.60 4.36
N PRO A 65 -14.62 -13.71 3.23
CA PRO A 65 -13.16 -13.87 3.26
C PRO A 65 -12.42 -12.72 3.95
N ILE A 66 -12.83 -11.46 3.69
CA ILE A 66 -12.26 -10.26 4.34
C ILE A 66 -12.53 -10.33 5.84
N MET A 67 -13.77 -10.64 6.23
CA MET A 67 -14.18 -10.74 7.63
C MET A 67 -13.46 -11.88 8.36
N SER A 68 -13.20 -12.99 7.68
CA SER A 68 -12.47 -14.12 8.23
C SER A 68 -11.04 -13.75 8.68
N VAL A 69 -10.32 -12.95 7.88
CA VAL A 69 -9.01 -12.43 8.27
C VAL A 69 -9.12 -11.36 9.36
N TYR A 70 -10.07 -10.42 9.20
CA TYR A 70 -10.28 -9.34 10.16
C TYR A 70 -10.54 -9.85 11.58
N LYS A 71 -11.31 -10.94 11.75
CA LYS A 71 -11.63 -11.53 13.06
C LYS A 71 -10.49 -12.31 13.71
N GLN A 72 -9.38 -12.53 13.01
CA GLN A 72 -8.24 -13.25 13.58
C GLN A 72 -7.59 -12.41 14.70
N PRO A 73 -7.43 -12.95 15.92
CA PRO A 73 -6.82 -12.20 17.03
C PRO A 73 -5.42 -11.66 16.68
N ASP A 74 -4.64 -12.39 15.88
CA ASP A 74 -3.32 -11.96 15.44
C ASP A 74 -3.38 -10.75 14.53
N PHE A 75 -4.31 -10.71 13.56
CA PHE A 75 -4.51 -9.55 12.69
C PHE A 75 -4.96 -8.33 13.49
N ILE A 76 -5.95 -8.48 14.36
CA ILE A 76 -6.44 -7.38 15.22
C ILE A 76 -5.27 -6.82 16.05
N ARG A 77 -4.52 -7.69 16.72
CA ARG A 77 -3.42 -7.27 17.60
C ARG A 77 -2.29 -6.64 16.83
N ARG A 78 -1.73 -7.34 15.82
CA ARG A 78 -0.49 -6.92 15.15
C ARG A 78 -0.71 -5.88 14.08
N ALA A 79 -1.84 -5.90 13.36
CA ALA A 79 -2.13 -4.95 12.30
C ALA A 79 -2.87 -3.70 12.79
N LEU A 80 -3.90 -3.88 13.65
CA LEU A 80 -4.83 -2.80 13.95
C LEU A 80 -4.59 -2.10 15.28
N THR A 81 -4.11 -2.81 16.29
CA THR A 81 -3.91 -2.20 17.63
C THR A 81 -2.47 -1.92 17.98
N SER A 82 -1.52 -2.69 17.44
CA SER A 82 -0.11 -2.65 17.83
C SER A 82 0.83 -2.87 16.65
N SER A 83 0.59 -2.15 15.54
CA SER A 83 1.51 -2.17 14.39
C SER A 83 2.90 -1.66 14.80
N LEU A 84 3.95 -2.18 14.16
CA LEU A 84 5.33 -1.77 14.41
C LEU A 84 5.58 -0.32 13.98
N LYS A 85 6.57 0.32 14.61
CA LYS A 85 7.16 1.58 14.12
C LYS A 85 8.28 1.28 13.12
N PRO A 86 8.62 2.22 12.22
CA PRO A 86 9.77 2.07 11.32
C PRO A 86 11.08 1.72 12.03
N SER A 87 11.35 2.32 13.20
CA SER A 87 12.56 2.07 14.00
C SER A 87 12.65 0.64 14.59
N GLN A 88 11.60 -0.15 14.55
CA GLN A 88 11.55 -1.53 15.05
C GLN A 88 11.78 -2.58 13.94
N VAL A 89 12.06 -2.14 12.71
CA VAL A 89 12.13 -2.99 11.53
C VAL A 89 13.54 -3.00 10.95
N ASP A 90 14.13 -4.19 10.77
CA ASP A 90 15.33 -4.36 9.95
C ASP A 90 14.90 -4.69 8.50
N PRO A 91 15.21 -3.82 7.52
CA PRO A 91 14.85 -4.08 6.12
C PRO A 91 15.42 -5.39 5.54
N ASN A 92 16.50 -5.92 6.11
CA ASN A 92 17.11 -7.16 5.66
C ASN A 92 16.26 -8.41 5.91
N ASP A 93 15.29 -8.34 6.82
CA ASP A 93 14.37 -9.42 7.14
C ASP A 93 13.29 -9.61 6.06
N TYR A 94 13.16 -8.66 5.14
CA TYR A 94 12.04 -8.62 4.19
C TYR A 94 12.50 -8.78 2.74
N GLN A 95 11.70 -9.55 1.98
CA GLN A 95 11.84 -9.71 0.53
C GLN A 95 10.89 -8.81 -0.25
N ALA A 96 9.92 -8.19 0.41
CA ALA A 96 9.03 -7.20 -0.18
C ALA A 96 8.42 -6.28 0.87
N ILE A 97 8.00 -5.10 0.42
CA ILE A 97 7.17 -4.16 1.16
C ILE A 97 5.89 -3.91 0.36
N TYR A 98 4.73 -3.93 1.06
CA TYR A 98 3.42 -3.70 0.48
C TYR A 98 2.72 -2.53 1.14
N TYR A 99 2.40 -1.52 0.36
CA TYR A 99 1.64 -0.35 0.79
C TYR A 99 0.15 -0.56 0.54
N ALA A 100 -0.60 -0.89 1.57
CA ALA A 100 -2.06 -0.93 1.51
C ALA A 100 -2.62 0.50 1.39
N GLY A 101 -3.76 0.65 0.74
CA GLY A 101 -4.36 1.97 0.56
C GLY A 101 -5.51 2.26 1.53
N GLY A 102 -6.42 3.05 1.06
CA GLY A 102 -7.37 3.85 1.80
C GLY A 102 -6.90 5.31 1.78
N HIS A 103 -7.81 6.28 1.85
CA HIS A 103 -7.40 7.68 1.66
C HIS A 103 -6.43 8.20 2.72
N GLY A 104 -6.46 7.63 3.95
CA GLY A 104 -5.58 8.06 5.03
C GLY A 104 -4.11 8.09 4.67
N VAL A 105 -3.65 7.15 3.85
CA VAL A 105 -2.25 7.03 3.44
C VAL A 105 -1.68 8.25 2.72
N MET A 106 -2.55 9.07 2.12
CA MET A 106 -2.14 10.26 1.38
C MET A 106 -1.54 11.36 2.28
N TRP A 107 -1.79 11.31 3.59
CA TRP A 107 -1.25 12.28 4.55
C TRP A 107 0.00 11.79 5.27
N ASP A 108 0.16 10.48 5.46
CA ASP A 108 1.23 9.96 6.31
C ASP A 108 2.28 9.10 5.61
N PHE A 109 2.05 8.65 4.36
CA PHE A 109 3.05 7.88 3.62
C PHE A 109 4.07 8.75 2.87
N PRO A 110 3.66 9.76 2.04
CA PRO A 110 4.57 10.38 1.07
C PRO A 110 5.82 11.02 1.68
N ASN A 111 5.68 11.59 2.87
CA ASN A 111 6.75 12.34 3.52
C ASN A 111 7.39 11.60 4.71
N ASN A 112 7.10 10.32 4.88
CA ASN A 112 7.73 9.51 5.91
C ASN A 112 9.09 8.99 5.43
N THR A 113 10.15 9.65 5.85
CA THR A 113 11.52 9.34 5.43
C THR A 113 12.03 7.98 5.91
N GLU A 114 11.53 7.50 7.06
CA GLU A 114 11.89 6.18 7.58
C GLU A 114 11.30 5.07 6.71
N LEU A 115 10.02 5.18 6.32
CA LEU A 115 9.39 4.25 5.38
C LEU A 115 10.08 4.26 4.01
N GLN A 116 10.47 5.45 3.50
CA GLN A 116 11.22 5.58 2.26
C GLN A 116 12.56 4.85 2.35
N THR A 117 13.28 5.01 3.46
CA THR A 117 14.57 4.35 3.70
C THR A 117 14.43 2.83 3.75
N ILE A 118 13.42 2.33 4.46
CA ILE A 118 13.12 0.88 4.53
C ILE A 118 12.84 0.33 3.13
N ALA A 119 11.96 0.99 2.37
CA ALA A 119 11.61 0.57 1.02
C ALA A 119 12.81 0.58 0.07
N ALA A 120 13.62 1.65 0.12
CA ALA A 120 14.83 1.75 -0.69
C ALA A 120 15.83 0.62 -0.38
N ARG A 121 16.04 0.28 0.89
CA ARG A 121 16.92 -0.81 1.30
C ARG A 121 16.39 -2.18 0.86
N ILE A 122 15.10 -2.44 1.00
CA ILE A 122 14.48 -3.68 0.51
C ILE A 122 14.70 -3.79 -1.01
N TYR A 123 14.46 -2.71 -1.76
CA TYR A 123 14.66 -2.66 -3.20
C TYR A 123 16.12 -2.91 -3.60
N GLN A 124 17.07 -2.24 -2.96
CA GLN A 124 18.51 -2.42 -3.19
C GLN A 124 19.00 -3.84 -2.87
N GLY A 125 18.37 -4.49 -1.89
CA GLY A 125 18.60 -5.90 -1.55
C GLY A 125 17.97 -6.90 -2.51
N GLY A 126 17.42 -6.46 -3.65
CA GLY A 126 16.75 -7.32 -4.64
C GLY A 126 15.29 -7.63 -4.31
N GLY A 127 14.72 -7.03 -3.27
CA GLY A 127 13.32 -7.21 -2.87
C GLY A 127 12.36 -6.35 -3.69
N TYR A 128 11.06 -6.58 -3.49
CA TYR A 128 9.99 -5.93 -4.25
C TYR A 128 9.35 -4.80 -3.46
N ILE A 129 8.95 -3.73 -4.16
CA ILE A 129 8.07 -2.69 -3.63
C ILE A 129 6.71 -2.86 -4.31
N THR A 130 5.68 -3.03 -3.51
CA THR A 130 4.32 -3.25 -4.01
C THR A 130 3.34 -2.27 -3.40
N SER A 131 2.28 -1.95 -4.12
CA SER A 131 1.22 -1.07 -3.61
C SER A 131 -0.11 -1.35 -4.27
N VAL A 132 -1.19 -0.88 -3.66
CA VAL A 132 -2.51 -0.90 -4.27
C VAL A 132 -3.25 0.42 -4.00
N CYS A 133 -4.08 0.86 -4.95
CA CYS A 133 -5.00 1.98 -4.78
C CYS A 133 -4.24 3.26 -4.37
N HIS A 134 -4.64 3.90 -3.25
CA HIS A 134 -3.94 5.05 -2.71
C HIS A 134 -2.56 4.73 -2.09
N GLY A 135 -2.26 3.45 -1.85
CA GLY A 135 -0.97 3.01 -1.35
C GLY A 135 0.22 3.43 -2.22
N VAL A 136 -0.02 3.71 -3.52
CA VAL A 136 0.99 4.27 -4.43
C VAL A 136 1.59 5.59 -3.91
N ALA A 137 0.89 6.32 -3.04
CA ALA A 137 1.41 7.50 -2.37
C ALA A 137 2.71 7.23 -1.59
N GLY A 138 2.89 6.01 -1.07
CA GLY A 138 4.11 5.59 -0.39
C GLY A 138 5.33 5.48 -1.29
N LEU A 139 5.13 5.36 -2.61
CA LEU A 139 6.22 5.22 -3.58
C LEU A 139 6.74 6.58 -4.08
N LEU A 140 5.96 7.65 -3.92
CA LEU A 140 6.20 8.94 -4.56
C LEU A 140 7.59 9.54 -4.29
N ASN A 141 8.09 9.41 -3.08
CA ASN A 141 9.33 10.08 -2.66
C ASN A 141 10.49 9.12 -2.36
N ILE A 142 10.33 7.82 -2.67
CA ILE A 142 11.43 6.87 -2.56
C ILE A 142 12.52 7.25 -3.58
N ARG A 143 13.78 7.22 -3.14
CA ARG A 143 14.93 7.54 -3.99
C ARG A 143 15.81 6.30 -4.19
N ASP A 144 16.39 6.20 -5.38
CA ASP A 144 17.44 5.24 -5.68
C ASP A 144 18.79 5.68 -5.05
N ALA A 145 19.83 4.88 -5.25
CA ALA A 145 21.17 5.16 -4.72
C ALA A 145 21.80 6.42 -5.34
N GLN A 146 21.33 6.90 -6.47
CA GLN A 146 21.76 8.11 -7.17
C GLN A 146 20.92 9.34 -6.80
N GLY A 147 19.91 9.17 -5.96
CA GLY A 147 19.01 10.23 -5.52
C GLY A 147 17.86 10.55 -6.48
N HIS A 148 17.67 9.78 -7.57
CA HIS A 148 16.53 9.93 -8.46
C HIS A 148 15.28 9.32 -7.85
N TYR A 149 14.10 9.79 -8.28
CA TYR A 149 12.86 9.11 -7.91
C TYR A 149 12.84 7.67 -8.45
N LEU A 150 12.62 6.70 -7.55
CA LEU A 150 12.63 5.28 -7.89
C LEU A 150 11.61 4.94 -8.98
N ILE A 151 10.51 5.68 -9.04
CA ILE A 151 9.44 5.53 -10.00
C ILE A 151 9.71 6.22 -11.35
N ALA A 152 10.77 7.02 -11.48
CA ALA A 152 11.09 7.70 -12.73
C ALA A 152 11.38 6.68 -13.84
N GLY A 153 10.73 6.87 -15.00
CA GLY A 153 10.80 5.96 -16.15
C GLY A 153 10.10 4.62 -15.95
N LYS A 154 9.40 4.39 -14.83
CA LYS A 154 8.70 3.14 -14.54
C LYS A 154 7.22 3.23 -14.86
N ASN A 155 6.66 2.10 -15.29
CA ASN A 155 5.22 1.94 -15.46
C ASN A 155 4.57 1.71 -14.09
N ILE A 156 3.74 2.64 -13.65
CA ILE A 156 3.10 2.65 -12.33
C ILE A 156 1.59 2.77 -12.50
N THR A 157 0.85 2.09 -11.65
CA THR A 157 -0.60 2.33 -11.49
C THR A 157 -0.94 2.58 -10.03
N GLY A 158 -2.13 3.10 -9.81
CA GLY A 158 -2.70 3.39 -8.50
C GLY A 158 -4.09 3.98 -8.68
N PHE A 159 -4.69 4.49 -7.61
CA PHE A 159 -6.01 5.10 -7.70
C PHE A 159 -5.98 6.30 -8.63
N THR A 160 -6.76 6.22 -9.70
CA THR A 160 -6.72 7.17 -10.80
C THR A 160 -7.46 8.45 -10.48
N THR A 161 -7.14 9.53 -11.21
CA THR A 161 -7.92 10.78 -11.14
C THR A 161 -9.41 10.57 -11.47
N ALA A 162 -9.71 9.67 -12.42
CA ALA A 162 -11.09 9.35 -12.77
C ALA A 162 -11.82 8.66 -11.61
N GLU A 163 -11.17 7.71 -10.93
CA GLU A 163 -11.72 7.05 -9.75
C GLU A 163 -11.91 8.03 -8.59
N GLU A 164 -11.00 8.99 -8.40
CA GLU A 164 -11.13 10.03 -7.37
C GLU A 164 -12.33 10.96 -7.62
N ILE A 165 -12.59 11.29 -8.88
CA ILE A 165 -13.78 12.04 -9.29
C ILE A 165 -15.05 11.23 -9.02
N LEU A 166 -15.09 9.96 -9.45
CA LEU A 166 -16.23 9.07 -9.25
C LEU A 166 -16.51 8.79 -7.77
N ALA A 167 -15.47 8.74 -6.94
CA ALA A 167 -15.58 8.63 -5.50
C ALA A 167 -16.07 9.93 -4.81
N GLY A 168 -16.15 11.04 -5.56
CA GLY A 168 -16.53 12.35 -5.01
C GLY A 168 -15.52 12.90 -4.01
N LYS A 169 -14.21 12.59 -4.19
CA LYS A 169 -13.16 12.93 -3.23
C LYS A 169 -12.06 13.84 -3.78
N LYS A 170 -12.10 14.17 -5.07
CA LYS A 170 -11.08 15.00 -5.74
C LYS A 170 -10.73 16.29 -4.98
N SER A 171 -11.71 16.96 -4.38
CA SER A 171 -11.50 18.20 -3.60
C SER A 171 -11.16 17.95 -2.11
N SER A 172 -11.20 16.69 -1.66
CA SER A 172 -10.98 16.32 -0.26
C SER A 172 -9.58 15.76 -0.01
N VAL A 173 -8.87 15.37 -1.07
CA VAL A 173 -7.52 14.79 -0.99
C VAL A 173 -6.47 15.87 -1.17
N PRO A 174 -5.26 15.71 -0.58
CA PRO A 174 -4.21 16.73 -0.65
C PRO A 174 -3.57 16.84 -2.04
N PHE A 175 -3.65 15.77 -2.83
CA PHE A 175 -3.11 15.68 -4.20
C PHE A 175 -3.79 14.54 -4.96
N LEU A 176 -3.51 14.43 -6.25
CA LEU A 176 -3.96 13.33 -7.10
C LEU A 176 -2.77 12.39 -7.38
N ASN A 177 -2.87 11.13 -7.01
CA ASN A 177 -1.79 10.14 -7.15
C ASN A 177 -1.26 10.05 -8.59
N GLN A 178 -2.15 9.99 -9.58
CA GLN A 178 -1.75 9.97 -10.99
C GLN A 178 -0.87 11.17 -11.34
N VAL A 179 -1.27 12.38 -10.96
CA VAL A 179 -0.53 13.62 -11.24
C VAL A 179 0.84 13.61 -10.54
N GLU A 180 0.89 13.16 -9.29
CA GLU A 180 2.15 13.14 -8.54
C GLU A 180 3.13 12.07 -9.02
N VAL A 181 2.66 10.92 -9.52
CA VAL A 181 3.49 9.94 -10.21
C VAL A 181 4.07 10.51 -11.50
N GLU A 182 3.24 11.13 -12.34
CA GLU A 182 3.65 11.73 -13.62
C GLU A 182 4.67 12.88 -13.40
N LYS A 183 4.48 13.74 -12.41
CA LYS A 183 5.43 14.81 -12.03
C LYS A 183 6.82 14.28 -11.63
N ARG A 184 6.90 13.06 -11.13
CA ARG A 184 8.16 12.41 -10.73
C ARG A 184 8.76 11.54 -11.83
N GLY A 185 8.24 11.69 -13.06
CA GLY A 185 8.74 10.97 -14.24
C GLY A 185 8.23 9.53 -14.37
N GLY A 186 7.29 9.10 -13.56
CA GLY A 186 6.63 7.79 -13.71
C GLY A 186 5.63 7.80 -14.87
N HIS A 187 5.50 6.68 -15.56
CA HIS A 187 4.48 6.46 -16.60
C HIS A 187 3.23 5.88 -15.95
N PHE A 188 2.19 6.72 -15.76
CA PHE A 188 0.97 6.25 -15.11
C PHE A 188 0.10 5.46 -16.08
N VAL A 189 0.01 4.15 -15.88
CA VAL A 189 -0.77 3.22 -16.70
C VAL A 189 -2.07 2.87 -16.00
N LYS A 190 -3.18 2.88 -16.73
CA LYS A 190 -4.52 2.64 -16.15
C LYS A 190 -5.44 1.87 -17.08
N LYS A 191 -6.40 1.19 -16.46
CA LYS A 191 -7.60 0.64 -17.13
C LYS A 191 -8.83 1.47 -16.72
N ARG A 192 -10.00 1.05 -17.24
CA ARG A 192 -11.29 1.61 -16.82
C ARG A 192 -11.41 1.61 -15.29
N ALA A 193 -12.01 2.67 -14.75
CA ALA A 193 -12.24 2.83 -13.32
C ALA A 193 -12.87 1.59 -12.67
N TYR A 194 -12.39 1.23 -11.49
CA TYR A 194 -12.82 0.10 -10.66
C TYR A 194 -12.70 -1.29 -11.34
N LYS A 195 -11.93 -1.42 -12.43
CA LYS A 195 -11.51 -2.71 -12.96
C LYS A 195 -10.23 -3.16 -12.28
N GLU A 196 -10.14 -4.45 -11.97
CA GLU A 196 -8.90 -5.06 -11.52
C GLU A 196 -7.80 -4.79 -12.56
N PHE A 197 -6.70 -4.24 -12.09
CA PHE A 197 -5.53 -3.99 -12.91
C PHE A 197 -4.26 -3.96 -12.06
N VAL A 198 -3.28 -4.74 -12.45
CA VAL A 198 -1.95 -4.81 -11.85
C VAL A 198 -0.93 -4.65 -12.96
N ILE A 199 0.15 -3.95 -12.67
CA ILE A 199 1.32 -3.86 -13.54
C ILE A 199 2.58 -4.15 -12.73
N GLN A 200 3.52 -4.84 -13.36
CA GLN A 200 4.86 -5.04 -12.84
C GLN A 200 5.88 -4.39 -13.78
N ASP A 201 6.79 -3.61 -13.20
CA ASP A 201 7.96 -3.06 -13.88
C ASP A 201 9.20 -3.34 -13.02
N GLY A 202 9.94 -4.39 -13.39
CA GLY A 202 11.04 -4.90 -12.58
C GLY A 202 10.56 -5.34 -11.19
N GLN A 203 11.11 -4.73 -10.16
CA GLN A 203 10.79 -4.99 -8.75
C GLN A 203 9.60 -4.17 -8.22
N LEU A 204 8.94 -3.37 -9.06
CA LEU A 204 7.75 -2.60 -8.69
C LEU A 204 6.49 -3.35 -9.16
N ILE A 205 5.55 -3.63 -8.25
CA ILE A 205 4.26 -4.25 -8.56
C ILE A 205 3.16 -3.36 -7.99
N THR A 206 2.34 -2.76 -8.84
CA THR A 206 1.32 -1.82 -8.41
C THR A 206 -0.06 -2.21 -8.90
N GLY A 207 -1.08 -2.02 -8.07
CA GLY A 207 -2.48 -2.28 -8.35
C GLY A 207 -3.30 -0.98 -8.36
N GLN A 208 -4.25 -0.87 -9.29
CA GLN A 208 -4.95 0.37 -9.56
C GLN A 208 -5.92 0.79 -8.44
N ASN A 209 -6.68 -0.14 -7.88
CA ASN A 209 -7.81 0.15 -7.01
C ASN A 209 -8.05 -1.00 -6.01
N PRO A 210 -9.03 -0.91 -5.09
CA PRO A 210 -9.25 -1.93 -4.07
C PRO A 210 -9.46 -3.35 -4.60
N PHE A 211 -10.02 -3.49 -5.80
CA PHE A 211 -10.27 -4.80 -6.41
C PHE A 211 -9.00 -5.48 -6.92
N SER A 212 -7.86 -4.78 -6.88
CA SER A 212 -6.56 -5.28 -7.37
C SER A 212 -5.69 -5.89 -6.26
N ALA A 213 -6.07 -5.80 -4.99
CA ALA A 213 -5.23 -6.22 -3.86
C ALA A 213 -4.82 -7.69 -3.93
N LYS A 214 -5.78 -8.57 -4.19
CA LYS A 214 -5.53 -10.01 -4.37
C LYS A 214 -4.63 -10.31 -5.56
N ALA A 215 -4.81 -9.59 -6.67
CA ALA A 215 -3.98 -9.76 -7.87
C ALA A 215 -2.54 -9.27 -7.65
N VAL A 216 -2.33 -8.17 -6.90
CA VAL A 216 -0.99 -7.71 -6.48
C VAL A 216 -0.29 -8.78 -5.65
N ALA A 217 -1.01 -9.39 -4.69
CA ALA A 217 -0.46 -10.46 -3.85
C ALA A 217 -0.01 -11.66 -4.70
N LYS A 218 -0.86 -12.13 -5.63
CA LYS A 218 -0.54 -13.25 -6.52
C LYS A 218 0.65 -12.96 -7.43
N GLN A 219 0.71 -11.74 -7.98
CA GLN A 219 1.84 -11.31 -8.82
C GLN A 219 3.14 -11.29 -8.01
N LEU A 220 3.09 -10.81 -6.75
CA LEU A 220 4.25 -10.84 -5.86
C LEU A 220 4.69 -12.29 -5.55
N ILE A 221 3.75 -13.18 -5.20
CA ILE A 221 4.05 -14.59 -4.93
C ILE A 221 4.76 -15.23 -6.14
N GLN A 222 4.26 -15.00 -7.33
CA GLN A 222 4.88 -15.49 -8.56
C GLN A 222 6.28 -14.90 -8.78
N ALA A 223 6.46 -13.60 -8.52
CA ALA A 223 7.73 -12.90 -8.72
C ALA A 223 8.82 -13.35 -7.75
N ILE A 224 8.46 -13.78 -6.53
CA ILE A 224 9.41 -14.32 -5.54
C ILE A 224 9.61 -15.85 -5.66
N GLY A 225 9.01 -16.49 -6.68
CA GLY A 225 9.21 -17.91 -6.98
C GLY A 225 8.48 -18.87 -6.04
N LYS A 226 7.27 -18.52 -5.65
CA LYS A 226 6.40 -19.32 -4.78
C LYS A 226 5.11 -19.76 -5.47
#